data_fbcbbe3fbf5d4608056669489228c23c
#
_entry.id   fbcbbe3fbf5d4608056669489228c23c
#
_cell.length_a   1.000
_cell.length_b   1.000
_cell.length_c   1.000
_cell.angle_alpha   90.00
_cell.angle_beta   90.00
_cell.angle_gamma   90.00
#
_symmetry.space_group_name_H-M   'P 1'
#
loop_
_entity.id
_entity.type
_entity.pdbx_description
1 polymer ?
#
loop_
_entity_poly.entity_id
_entity_poly.type
_entity_poly.pdbx_seq_one_letter_code
_entity_poly.pdbx_strand_id
1 'polypeptide(L)'
;MAMTAAVKDELSRISITKPCCRKAEVSSLLRFAGGLHIAAGKILIEVELETSQSARRLRKDIADIYGHGSDLAVLSSSGLRKGSRYVVRVIEAGDSLARQTGLVDSHGRPVRGLPPQVVSAAICDSEAAWRGAFIAHGSLTEPGRSSSLEITCPGPEAALALVGAARRMGIVAKAREVRGVDRVVIRDGDAIGVLLTRLGAHESVLAWEERRMRREVRATANRLANFDDANLRRSARAAVAASARVARAMEILGATIPDHLKEAGELRINHGQASLEELGSLAVPPMTKDAIAGRIRRLLAMADKRASELGIPDTESGLSPDLLN
;
A
#
# COMPACT_ATOMS: atom_id res chain seq x y z
N MET A 1 -9.09 -1.10 -10.09
CA MET A 1 -9.50 -2.03 -11.18
C MET A 1 -8.86 -1.69 -12.53
N ALA A 2 -8.65 -0.41 -12.87
CA ALA A 2 -8.00 -0.02 -14.14
C ALA A 2 -6.58 -0.58 -14.32
N MET A 3 -5.75 -0.55 -13.28
CA MET A 3 -4.39 -1.10 -13.33
C MET A 3 -4.37 -2.61 -13.55
N THR A 4 -5.24 -3.37 -12.88
CA THR A 4 -5.35 -4.82 -13.09
C THR A 4 -5.65 -5.17 -14.54
N ALA A 5 -6.61 -4.47 -15.14
CA ALA A 5 -6.99 -4.69 -16.54
C ALA A 5 -5.85 -4.34 -17.50
N ALA A 6 -5.12 -3.23 -17.26
CA ALA A 6 -3.97 -2.83 -18.07
C ALA A 6 -2.86 -3.89 -18.03
N VAL A 7 -2.50 -4.37 -16.83
CA VAL A 7 -1.49 -5.43 -16.68
C VAL A 7 -1.92 -6.72 -17.40
N LYS A 8 -3.17 -7.17 -17.21
CA LYS A 8 -3.67 -8.38 -17.86
C LYS A 8 -3.67 -8.24 -19.40
N ASP A 9 -4.05 -7.10 -19.91
CA ASP A 9 -4.06 -6.81 -21.34
C ASP A 9 -2.62 -6.82 -21.91
N GLU A 10 -1.69 -6.13 -21.28
CA GLU A 10 -0.28 -6.13 -21.67
C GLU A 10 0.31 -7.53 -21.64
N LEU A 11 0.15 -8.27 -20.53
CA LEU A 11 0.64 -9.64 -20.38
C LEU A 11 0.06 -10.59 -21.45
N SER A 12 -1.19 -10.38 -21.86
CA SER A 12 -1.82 -11.21 -22.88
C SER A 12 -1.23 -11.02 -24.29
N ARG A 13 -0.54 -9.91 -24.55
CA ARG A 13 0.07 -9.56 -25.84
C ARG A 13 1.54 -9.95 -25.95
N ILE A 14 2.17 -10.35 -24.84
CA ILE A 14 3.59 -10.71 -24.84
C ILE A 14 3.84 -11.91 -25.76
N SER A 15 4.82 -11.82 -26.63
CA SER A 15 5.30 -12.93 -27.44
C SER A 15 6.27 -13.81 -26.63
N ILE A 16 5.88 -15.05 -26.37
CA ILE A 16 6.73 -16.01 -25.66
C ILE A 16 7.28 -17.01 -26.66
N THR A 17 8.60 -17.02 -26.84
CA THR A 17 9.28 -17.89 -27.79
C THR A 17 9.73 -19.22 -27.18
N LYS A 18 10.05 -19.24 -25.86
CA LYS A 18 10.55 -20.45 -25.18
C LYS A 18 9.42 -21.48 -24.95
N PRO A 19 9.56 -22.70 -25.46
CA PRO A 19 8.51 -23.74 -25.29
C PRO A 19 8.24 -24.08 -23.82
N CYS A 20 9.26 -24.10 -22.96
CA CYS A 20 9.11 -24.38 -21.53
C CYS A 20 8.23 -23.33 -20.86
N CYS A 21 8.45 -22.02 -21.14
CA CYS A 21 7.67 -20.94 -20.59
C CYS A 21 6.21 -20.98 -21.08
N ARG A 22 5.98 -21.30 -22.38
CA ARG A 22 4.62 -21.47 -22.91
C ARG A 22 3.89 -22.62 -22.20
N LYS A 23 4.56 -23.76 -22.00
CA LYS A 23 3.98 -24.92 -21.25
C LYS A 23 3.66 -24.54 -19.80
N ALA A 24 4.57 -23.88 -19.10
CA ALA A 24 4.36 -23.46 -17.72
C ALA A 24 3.22 -22.46 -17.58
N GLU A 25 3.09 -21.52 -18.51
CA GLU A 25 1.99 -20.55 -18.53
C GLU A 25 0.64 -21.22 -18.80
N VAL A 26 0.55 -22.11 -19.79
CA VAL A 26 -0.68 -22.87 -20.07
C VAL A 26 -1.08 -23.70 -18.85
N SER A 27 -0.16 -24.47 -18.26
CA SER A 27 -0.45 -25.29 -17.07
C SER A 27 -0.98 -24.43 -15.91
N SER A 28 -0.38 -23.26 -15.70
CA SER A 28 -0.83 -22.33 -14.66
C SER A 28 -2.19 -21.71 -14.99
N LEU A 29 -2.40 -21.24 -16.22
CA LEU A 29 -3.70 -20.71 -16.66
C LEU A 29 -4.82 -21.74 -16.44
N LEU A 30 -4.61 -22.97 -16.90
CA LEU A 30 -5.61 -24.06 -16.73
C LEU A 30 -5.88 -24.34 -15.24
N ARG A 31 -4.87 -24.25 -14.40
CA ARG A 31 -5.02 -24.48 -12.94
C ARG A 31 -5.75 -23.35 -12.23
N PHE A 32 -5.45 -22.08 -12.59
CA PHE A 32 -5.97 -20.92 -11.86
C PHE A 32 -7.29 -20.40 -12.42
N ALA A 33 -7.50 -20.43 -13.74
CA ALA A 33 -8.71 -19.89 -14.38
C ALA A 33 -9.72 -20.97 -14.77
N GLY A 34 -9.38 -22.23 -14.59
CA GLY A 34 -10.21 -23.32 -15.06
C GLY A 34 -10.37 -24.45 -14.07
N GLY A 35 -10.98 -25.50 -14.54
CA GLY A 35 -11.20 -26.72 -13.79
C GLY A 35 -11.23 -27.92 -14.69
N LEU A 36 -10.97 -29.09 -14.08
CA LEU A 36 -11.26 -30.38 -14.63
C LEU A 36 -12.72 -30.69 -14.32
N HIS A 37 -13.50 -30.94 -15.34
CA HIS A 37 -14.87 -31.38 -15.20
C HIS A 37 -15.01 -32.82 -15.71
N ILE A 38 -15.82 -33.61 -15.04
CA ILE A 38 -16.12 -34.99 -15.49
C ILE A 38 -17.55 -34.98 -16.00
N ALA A 39 -17.70 -35.21 -17.30
CA ALA A 39 -19.00 -35.35 -17.94
C ALA A 39 -19.07 -36.69 -18.69
N ALA A 40 -20.07 -37.51 -18.41
CA ALA A 40 -20.25 -38.83 -18.99
C ALA A 40 -18.97 -39.72 -18.91
N GLY A 41 -18.24 -39.67 -17.79
CA GLY A 41 -17.01 -40.43 -17.57
C GLY A 41 -15.77 -39.94 -18.31
N LYS A 42 -15.85 -38.80 -19.02
CA LYS A 42 -14.73 -38.18 -19.72
C LYS A 42 -14.30 -36.88 -19.00
N ILE A 43 -13.01 -36.64 -18.99
CA ILE A 43 -12.47 -35.36 -18.49
C ILE A 43 -12.62 -34.33 -19.59
N LEU A 44 -13.24 -33.21 -19.28
CA LEU A 44 -13.21 -31.99 -20.08
C LEU A 44 -12.49 -30.88 -19.29
N ILE A 45 -11.85 -30.01 -20.02
CA ILE A 45 -11.19 -28.83 -19.44
C ILE A 45 -11.97 -27.59 -19.86
N GLU A 46 -12.37 -26.80 -18.88
CA GLU A 46 -13.02 -25.50 -19.10
C GLU A 46 -12.26 -24.40 -18.40
N VAL A 47 -12.03 -23.28 -19.08
CA VAL A 47 -11.28 -22.12 -18.57
C VAL A 47 -12.05 -20.85 -18.87
N GLU A 48 -12.32 -20.05 -17.86
CA GLU A 48 -12.97 -18.75 -18.00
C GLU A 48 -11.96 -17.60 -17.89
N LEU A 49 -11.90 -16.75 -18.91
CA LEU A 49 -10.98 -15.62 -19.00
C LEU A 49 -11.72 -14.31 -19.21
N GLU A 50 -11.12 -13.22 -18.73
CA GLU A 50 -11.70 -11.87 -18.78
C GLU A 50 -11.51 -11.16 -20.11
N THR A 51 -10.51 -11.57 -20.92
CA THR A 51 -10.16 -10.91 -22.18
C THR A 51 -10.16 -11.89 -23.36
N SER A 52 -10.63 -11.42 -24.52
CA SER A 52 -10.59 -12.21 -25.76
C SER A 52 -9.14 -12.54 -26.16
N GLN A 53 -8.21 -11.66 -25.86
CA GLN A 53 -6.79 -11.82 -26.21
C GLN A 53 -6.18 -13.01 -25.44
N SER A 54 -6.41 -13.08 -24.12
CA SER A 54 -5.94 -14.22 -23.33
C SER A 54 -6.56 -15.54 -23.77
N ALA A 55 -7.85 -15.53 -24.11
CA ALA A 55 -8.54 -16.72 -24.59
C ALA A 55 -8.00 -17.21 -25.96
N ARG A 56 -7.79 -16.30 -26.91
CA ARG A 56 -7.21 -16.63 -28.22
C ARG A 56 -5.78 -17.17 -28.08
N ARG A 57 -4.97 -16.55 -27.21
CA ARG A 57 -3.61 -17.00 -26.93
C ARG A 57 -3.59 -18.39 -26.32
N LEU A 58 -4.43 -18.65 -25.30
CA LEU A 58 -4.55 -19.98 -24.69
C LEU A 58 -4.93 -21.03 -25.73
N ARG A 59 -5.92 -20.75 -26.57
CA ARG A 59 -6.33 -21.67 -27.65
C ARG A 59 -5.18 -21.96 -28.63
N LYS A 60 -4.45 -20.91 -29.06
CA LYS A 60 -3.29 -21.06 -29.92
C LYS A 60 -2.21 -21.92 -29.26
N ASP A 61 -1.90 -21.68 -27.99
CA ASP A 61 -0.89 -22.44 -27.26
C ASP A 61 -1.31 -23.90 -27.06
N ILE A 62 -2.59 -24.18 -26.79
CA ILE A 62 -3.12 -25.55 -26.71
C ILE A 62 -2.94 -26.26 -28.06
N ALA A 63 -3.25 -25.61 -29.19
CA ALA A 63 -3.10 -26.20 -30.52
C ALA A 63 -1.61 -26.38 -30.87
N ASP A 64 -0.78 -25.35 -30.74
CA ASP A 64 0.61 -25.35 -31.18
C ASP A 64 1.49 -26.30 -30.37
N ILE A 65 1.25 -26.40 -29.04
CA ILE A 65 2.14 -27.14 -28.12
C ILE A 65 1.66 -28.56 -27.88
N TYR A 66 0.35 -28.72 -27.78
CA TYR A 66 -0.27 -30.02 -27.38
C TYR A 66 -1.04 -30.72 -28.52
N GLY A 67 -1.24 -30.00 -29.65
CA GLY A 67 -1.92 -30.58 -30.82
C GLY A 67 -3.45 -30.76 -30.65
N HIS A 68 -4.07 -30.06 -29.69
CA HIS A 68 -5.48 -30.23 -29.40
C HIS A 68 -6.33 -29.03 -29.84
N GLY A 69 -7.51 -29.34 -30.41
CA GLY A 69 -8.55 -28.36 -30.69
C GLY A 69 -9.24 -27.86 -29.42
N SER A 70 -9.77 -26.66 -29.46
CA SER A 70 -10.55 -26.07 -28.36
C SER A 70 -11.66 -25.17 -28.89
N ASP A 71 -12.79 -25.17 -28.21
CA ASP A 71 -13.94 -24.32 -28.50
C ASP A 71 -13.83 -23.01 -27.72
N LEU A 72 -14.37 -21.93 -28.27
CA LEU A 72 -14.46 -20.62 -27.63
C LEU A 72 -15.91 -20.18 -27.58
N ALA A 73 -16.45 -20.04 -26.39
CA ALA A 73 -17.74 -19.43 -26.14
C ALA A 73 -17.57 -18.03 -25.52
N VAL A 74 -18.44 -17.09 -25.87
CA VAL A 74 -18.49 -15.77 -25.29
C VAL A 74 -19.76 -15.66 -24.45
N LEU A 75 -19.58 -15.48 -23.15
CA LEU A 75 -20.68 -15.28 -22.22
C LEU A 75 -20.85 -13.78 -21.99
N SER A 76 -21.96 -13.22 -22.46
CA SER A 76 -22.33 -11.84 -22.17
C SER A 76 -23.06 -11.80 -20.84
N SER A 77 -22.53 -11.06 -19.86
CA SER A 77 -23.22 -10.89 -18.58
C SER A 77 -24.36 -9.87 -18.71
N SER A 78 -25.59 -10.33 -18.55
CA SER A 78 -26.79 -9.47 -18.40
C SER A 78 -27.02 -9.15 -16.92
N GLY A 79 -26.28 -8.19 -16.34
CA GLY A 79 -26.46 -7.86 -14.93
C GLY A 79 -25.50 -6.78 -14.43
N LEU A 80 -25.39 -6.63 -13.11
CA LEU A 80 -24.56 -5.62 -12.41
C LEU A 80 -23.05 -5.66 -12.75
N ARG A 81 -22.55 -6.77 -13.31
CA ARG A 81 -21.18 -6.89 -13.82
C ARG A 81 -21.17 -6.72 -15.33
N LYS A 82 -20.90 -5.53 -15.81
CA LYS A 82 -20.68 -5.25 -17.25
C LYS A 82 -19.34 -5.89 -17.68
N GLY A 83 -19.37 -6.82 -18.62
CA GLY A 83 -18.18 -7.41 -19.23
C GLY A 83 -18.50 -8.74 -19.92
N SER A 84 -17.78 -9.06 -20.99
CA SER A 84 -17.81 -10.37 -21.61
C SER A 84 -16.84 -11.31 -20.91
N ARG A 85 -17.23 -12.59 -20.78
CA ARG A 85 -16.36 -13.66 -20.33
C ARG A 85 -16.10 -14.60 -21.49
N TYR A 86 -14.89 -15.09 -21.60
CA TYR A 86 -14.43 -15.94 -22.69
C TYR A 86 -14.14 -17.32 -22.12
N VAL A 87 -14.91 -18.31 -22.53
CA VAL A 87 -14.79 -19.69 -22.04
C VAL A 87 -14.12 -20.52 -23.12
N VAL A 88 -12.95 -21.06 -22.81
CA VAL A 88 -12.21 -21.98 -23.65
C VAL A 88 -12.49 -23.40 -23.15
N ARG A 89 -12.96 -24.30 -24.04
CA ARG A 89 -13.29 -25.70 -23.73
C ARG A 89 -12.49 -26.67 -24.57
N VAL A 90 -11.94 -27.70 -23.92
CA VAL A 90 -11.34 -28.85 -24.58
C VAL A 90 -12.15 -30.09 -24.15
N ILE A 91 -12.97 -30.62 -25.07
CA ILE A 91 -13.95 -31.66 -24.79
C ILE A 91 -13.37 -33.04 -25.14
N GLU A 92 -13.00 -33.24 -26.40
CA GLU A 92 -12.60 -34.59 -26.88
C GLU A 92 -11.22 -35.02 -26.36
N ALA A 93 -10.29 -34.08 -26.23
CA ALA A 93 -8.91 -34.32 -25.80
C ALA A 93 -8.64 -33.92 -24.36
N GLY A 94 -9.66 -33.70 -23.53
CA GLY A 94 -9.53 -33.18 -22.16
C GLY A 94 -8.63 -34.05 -21.27
N ASP A 95 -8.76 -35.37 -21.34
CA ASP A 95 -7.92 -36.31 -20.58
C ASP A 95 -6.45 -36.26 -21.03
N SER A 96 -6.21 -36.22 -22.34
CA SER A 96 -4.85 -36.09 -22.90
C SER A 96 -4.20 -34.79 -22.50
N LEU A 97 -4.90 -33.68 -22.66
CA LEU A 97 -4.41 -32.35 -22.27
C LEU A 97 -4.15 -32.27 -20.76
N ALA A 98 -5.03 -32.81 -19.93
CA ALA A 98 -4.87 -32.85 -18.47
C ALA A 98 -3.58 -33.58 -18.06
N ARG A 99 -3.24 -34.69 -18.71
CA ARG A 99 -1.99 -35.43 -18.48
C ARG A 99 -0.78 -34.67 -18.98
N GLN A 100 -0.82 -34.12 -20.20
CA GLN A 100 0.28 -33.40 -20.82
C GLN A 100 0.63 -32.10 -20.07
N THR A 101 -0.37 -31.43 -19.51
CA THR A 101 -0.19 -30.21 -18.72
C THR A 101 0.10 -30.48 -17.24
N GLY A 102 0.01 -31.76 -16.80
CA GLY A 102 0.21 -32.16 -15.42
C GLY A 102 -0.91 -31.76 -14.46
N LEU A 103 -2.11 -31.49 -14.98
CA LEU A 103 -3.31 -31.29 -14.16
C LEU A 103 -3.78 -32.58 -13.49
N VAL A 104 -3.45 -33.72 -14.08
CA VAL A 104 -3.54 -35.05 -13.48
C VAL A 104 -2.18 -35.74 -13.46
N ASP A 105 -1.94 -36.55 -12.46
CA ASP A 105 -0.71 -37.36 -12.32
C ASP A 105 -0.70 -38.59 -13.25
N SER A 106 0.39 -39.37 -13.19
CA SER A 106 0.52 -40.62 -13.96
C SER A 106 -0.56 -41.67 -13.62
N HIS A 107 -1.21 -41.56 -12.47
CA HIS A 107 -2.27 -42.43 -12.01
C HIS A 107 -3.66 -41.87 -12.33
N GLY A 108 -3.77 -40.76 -13.05
CA GLY A 108 -5.02 -40.08 -13.38
C GLY A 108 -5.66 -39.30 -12.24
N ARG A 109 -4.93 -39.05 -11.14
CA ARG A 109 -5.46 -38.29 -10.00
C ARG A 109 -5.20 -36.79 -10.20
N PRO A 110 -6.19 -35.92 -9.87
CA PRO A 110 -6.01 -34.47 -9.97
C PRO A 110 -4.85 -33.94 -9.11
N VAL A 111 -3.98 -33.17 -9.71
CA VAL A 111 -2.93 -32.43 -9.01
C VAL A 111 -3.51 -31.14 -8.45
N ARG A 112 -3.50 -30.94 -7.14
CA ARG A 112 -4.14 -29.78 -6.49
C ARG A 112 -3.35 -28.47 -6.61
N GLY A 113 -2.01 -28.54 -6.68
CA GLY A 113 -1.11 -27.39 -6.85
C GLY A 113 -0.73 -27.16 -8.31
N LEU A 114 0.41 -26.49 -8.51
CA LEU A 114 1.08 -26.45 -9.81
C LEU A 114 1.75 -27.81 -10.08
N PRO A 115 1.81 -28.23 -11.34
CA PRO A 115 2.45 -29.49 -11.72
C PRO A 115 3.92 -29.54 -11.28
N PRO A 116 4.45 -30.69 -10.84
CA PRO A 116 5.84 -30.83 -10.42
C PRO A 116 6.84 -30.36 -11.46
N GLN A 117 6.57 -30.62 -12.75
CA GLN A 117 7.41 -30.16 -13.86
C GLN A 117 7.46 -28.62 -14.01
N VAL A 118 6.52 -27.87 -13.45
CA VAL A 118 6.55 -26.42 -13.40
C VAL A 118 7.25 -25.93 -12.14
N VAL A 119 6.98 -26.57 -11.00
CA VAL A 119 7.54 -26.17 -9.70
C VAL A 119 9.06 -26.38 -9.65
N SER A 120 9.58 -27.51 -10.20
CA SER A 120 11.00 -27.84 -10.20
C SER A 120 11.79 -27.29 -11.40
N ALA A 121 11.14 -26.62 -12.35
CA ALA A 121 11.73 -26.14 -13.59
C ALA A 121 12.62 -24.87 -13.40
N ALA A 122 13.06 -24.25 -14.49
CA ALA A 122 13.89 -23.04 -14.47
C ALA A 122 13.15 -21.82 -13.92
N ILE A 123 13.88 -20.75 -13.60
CA ILE A 123 13.29 -19.48 -13.11
C ILE A 123 12.31 -18.89 -14.12
N CYS A 124 12.62 -18.97 -15.42
CA CYS A 124 11.74 -18.49 -16.48
C CYS A 124 10.38 -19.21 -16.51
N ASP A 125 10.32 -20.46 -16.05
CA ASP A 125 9.06 -21.20 -15.94
C ASP A 125 8.26 -20.76 -14.69
N SER A 126 8.95 -20.36 -13.63
CA SER A 126 8.33 -19.69 -12.48
C SER A 126 7.71 -18.35 -12.86
N GLU A 127 8.42 -17.55 -13.67
CA GLU A 127 7.89 -16.29 -14.22
C GLU A 127 6.66 -16.53 -15.10
N ALA A 128 6.71 -17.52 -15.96
CA ALA A 128 5.60 -17.91 -16.83
C ALA A 128 4.39 -18.42 -16.04
N ALA A 129 4.61 -19.23 -15.00
CA ALA A 129 3.55 -19.72 -14.12
C ALA A 129 2.86 -18.57 -13.37
N TRP A 130 3.63 -17.60 -12.85
CA TRP A 130 3.09 -16.40 -12.22
C TRP A 130 2.31 -15.54 -13.22
N ARG A 131 2.79 -15.41 -14.46
CA ARG A 131 2.06 -14.70 -15.52
C ARG A 131 0.72 -15.34 -15.79
N GLY A 132 0.68 -16.66 -15.98
CA GLY A 132 -0.58 -17.40 -16.18
C GLY A 132 -1.55 -17.23 -15.00
N ALA A 133 -1.06 -17.36 -13.76
CA ALA A 133 -1.88 -17.19 -12.57
C ALA A 133 -2.40 -15.73 -12.43
N PHE A 134 -1.58 -14.72 -12.79
CA PHE A 134 -2.02 -13.33 -12.76
C PHE A 134 -3.06 -13.01 -13.85
N ILE A 135 -2.88 -13.51 -15.06
CA ILE A 135 -3.87 -13.38 -16.14
C ILE A 135 -5.20 -14.00 -15.71
N ALA A 136 -5.16 -15.17 -15.05
CA ALA A 136 -6.33 -15.87 -14.54
C ALA A 136 -7.07 -15.04 -13.47
N HIS A 137 -6.49 -14.90 -12.30
CA HIS A 137 -7.12 -14.32 -11.11
C HIS A 137 -6.24 -13.32 -10.35
N GLY A 138 -5.31 -12.68 -11.05
CA GLY A 138 -4.50 -11.60 -10.49
C GLY A 138 -5.28 -10.31 -10.32
N SER A 139 -4.91 -9.57 -9.30
CA SER A 139 -5.36 -8.19 -9.06
C SER A 139 -4.21 -7.33 -8.57
N LEU A 140 -4.19 -6.08 -9.00
CA LEU A 140 -3.23 -5.07 -8.57
C LEU A 140 -4.01 -3.85 -8.07
N THR A 141 -3.82 -3.52 -6.80
CA THR A 141 -4.40 -2.28 -6.27
C THR A 141 -3.63 -1.07 -6.79
N GLU A 142 -4.35 0.00 -7.08
CA GLU A 142 -3.69 1.26 -7.40
C GLU A 142 -2.85 1.73 -6.21
N PRO A 143 -1.68 2.37 -6.45
CA PRO A 143 -0.83 2.87 -5.38
C PRO A 143 -1.62 3.77 -4.45
N GLY A 144 -1.70 3.37 -3.18
CA GLY A 144 -2.53 3.99 -2.15
C GLY A 144 -1.82 4.01 -0.79
N ARG A 145 -2.61 4.01 0.29
CA ARG A 145 -2.10 3.79 1.65
C ARG A 145 -1.35 2.45 1.77
N SER A 146 -1.74 1.47 0.96
CA SER A 146 -1.07 0.18 0.86
C SER A 146 -1.10 -0.27 -0.60
N SER A 147 0.04 -0.64 -1.15
CA SER A 147 0.14 -1.36 -2.41
C SER A 147 -0.13 -2.85 -2.15
N SER A 148 -0.84 -3.52 -3.03
CA SER A 148 -1.06 -4.97 -2.95
C SER A 148 -1.21 -5.56 -4.34
N LEU A 149 -0.43 -6.61 -4.60
CA LEU A 149 -0.66 -7.53 -5.71
C LEU A 149 -1.17 -8.83 -5.11
N GLU A 150 -2.33 -9.30 -5.57
CA GLU A 150 -2.96 -10.49 -5.06
C GLU A 150 -3.32 -11.44 -6.19
N ILE A 151 -3.20 -12.74 -5.95
CA ILE A 151 -3.71 -13.80 -6.83
C ILE A 151 -4.66 -14.67 -6.01
N THR A 152 -5.90 -14.79 -6.48
CA THR A 152 -6.85 -15.76 -5.92
C THR A 152 -6.47 -17.14 -6.41
N CYS A 153 -6.38 -18.11 -5.49
CA CYS A 153 -5.93 -19.45 -5.75
C CYS A 153 -7.09 -20.46 -5.62
N PRO A 154 -7.08 -21.55 -6.39
CA PRO A 154 -8.09 -22.60 -6.30
C PRO A 154 -7.98 -23.46 -5.03
N GLY A 155 -6.90 -23.33 -4.27
CA GLY A 155 -6.66 -24.03 -3.02
C GLY A 155 -5.29 -23.72 -2.43
N PRO A 156 -5.01 -24.18 -1.20
CA PRO A 156 -3.80 -23.87 -0.46
C PRO A 156 -2.54 -24.41 -1.14
N GLU A 157 -2.61 -25.57 -1.79
CA GLU A 157 -1.48 -26.15 -2.49
C GLU A 157 -1.03 -25.30 -3.69
N ALA A 158 -1.99 -24.72 -4.42
CA ALA A 158 -1.69 -23.80 -5.52
C ALA A 158 -1.08 -22.48 -4.99
N ALA A 159 -1.57 -21.98 -3.85
CA ALA A 159 -1.01 -20.80 -3.19
C ALA A 159 0.44 -21.06 -2.75
N LEU A 160 0.71 -22.19 -2.11
CA LEU A 160 2.07 -22.55 -1.67
C LEU A 160 3.03 -22.73 -2.84
N ALA A 161 2.56 -23.31 -3.96
CA ALA A 161 3.35 -23.47 -5.17
C ALA A 161 3.76 -22.11 -5.76
N LEU A 162 2.85 -21.12 -5.80
CA LEU A 162 3.18 -19.76 -6.23
C LEU A 162 4.13 -19.05 -5.26
N VAL A 163 3.96 -19.23 -3.95
CA VAL A 163 4.90 -18.69 -2.95
C VAL A 163 6.30 -19.26 -3.17
N GLY A 164 6.41 -20.57 -3.41
CA GLY A 164 7.68 -21.24 -3.75
C GLY A 164 8.30 -20.66 -5.04
N ALA A 165 7.51 -20.45 -6.09
CA ALA A 165 7.95 -19.85 -7.33
C ALA A 165 8.42 -18.39 -7.14
N ALA A 166 7.71 -17.58 -6.35
CA ALA A 166 8.13 -16.22 -6.00
C ALA A 166 9.46 -16.21 -5.26
N ARG A 167 9.63 -17.10 -4.28
CA ARG A 167 10.89 -17.23 -3.53
C ARG A 167 12.09 -17.55 -4.44
N ARG A 168 11.90 -18.39 -5.45
CA ARG A 168 12.95 -18.69 -6.45
C ARG A 168 13.34 -17.48 -7.29
N MET A 169 12.41 -16.54 -7.49
CA MET A 169 12.66 -15.25 -8.15
C MET A 169 13.24 -14.18 -7.20
N GLY A 170 13.47 -14.51 -5.93
CA GLY A 170 13.91 -13.55 -4.91
C GLY A 170 12.81 -12.64 -4.37
N ILE A 171 11.53 -13.00 -4.57
CA ILE A 171 10.37 -12.19 -4.21
C ILE A 171 9.67 -12.79 -3.00
N VAL A 172 9.38 -11.95 -2.00
CA VAL A 172 8.65 -12.37 -0.79
C VAL A 172 7.15 -12.26 -1.04
N ALA A 173 6.50 -13.41 -1.16
CA ALA A 173 5.05 -13.52 -1.24
C ALA A 173 4.51 -14.32 -0.04
N LYS A 174 3.27 -14.06 0.38
CA LYS A 174 2.63 -14.73 1.51
C LYS A 174 1.31 -15.35 1.06
N ALA A 175 1.11 -16.63 1.39
CA ALA A 175 -0.20 -17.26 1.29
C ALA A 175 -1.07 -16.81 2.47
N ARG A 176 -2.34 -16.52 2.21
CA ARG A 176 -3.35 -16.15 3.20
C ARG A 176 -4.70 -16.69 2.77
N GLU A 177 -5.46 -17.16 3.73
CA GLU A 177 -6.89 -17.41 3.57
C GLU A 177 -7.69 -16.17 3.99
N VAL A 178 -8.58 -15.72 3.13
CA VAL A 178 -9.47 -14.58 3.41
C VAL A 178 -10.89 -14.98 3.06
N ARG A 179 -11.75 -15.10 4.06
CA ARG A 179 -13.16 -15.50 3.89
C ARG A 179 -13.32 -16.82 3.15
N GLY A 180 -12.54 -17.83 3.52
CA GLY A 180 -12.57 -19.15 2.89
C GLY A 180 -11.94 -19.22 1.49
N VAL A 181 -11.22 -18.17 1.06
CA VAL A 181 -10.57 -18.12 -0.26
C VAL A 181 -9.07 -17.98 -0.06
N ASP A 182 -8.31 -18.92 -0.62
CA ASP A 182 -6.86 -18.87 -0.62
C ASP A 182 -6.35 -17.80 -1.57
N ARG A 183 -5.37 -17.00 -1.09
CA ARG A 183 -4.73 -15.94 -1.87
C ARG A 183 -3.24 -15.91 -1.64
N VAL A 184 -2.51 -15.54 -2.67
CA VAL A 184 -1.10 -15.13 -2.57
C VAL A 184 -1.04 -13.62 -2.65
N VAL A 185 -0.32 -13.00 -1.70
CA VAL A 185 -0.29 -11.53 -1.55
C VAL A 185 1.15 -11.05 -1.48
N ILE A 186 1.45 -10.00 -2.25
CA ILE A 186 2.69 -9.21 -2.18
C ILE A 186 2.28 -7.78 -1.84
N ARG A 187 2.85 -7.21 -0.76
CA ARG A 187 2.52 -5.85 -0.28
C ARG A 187 3.68 -4.86 -0.40
N ASP A 188 4.87 -5.37 -0.58
CA ASP A 188 6.04 -4.54 -0.80
C ASP A 188 6.02 -3.96 -2.21
N GLY A 189 6.11 -2.63 -2.31
CA GLY A 189 6.00 -1.92 -3.58
C GLY A 189 7.13 -2.25 -4.54
N ASP A 190 8.35 -2.35 -4.04
CA ASP A 190 9.52 -2.65 -4.85
C ASP A 190 9.46 -4.10 -5.37
N ALA A 191 9.03 -5.04 -4.51
CA ALA A 191 8.81 -6.43 -4.90
C ALA A 191 7.70 -6.57 -5.97
N ILE A 192 6.63 -5.75 -5.89
CA ILE A 192 5.58 -5.69 -6.92
C ILE A 192 6.18 -5.21 -8.25
N GLY A 193 6.96 -4.12 -8.26
CA GLY A 193 7.61 -3.59 -9.45
C GLY A 193 8.54 -4.61 -10.09
N VAL A 194 9.39 -5.27 -9.29
CA VAL A 194 10.27 -6.35 -9.75
C VAL A 194 9.48 -7.51 -10.34
N LEU A 195 8.40 -7.94 -9.69
CA LEU A 195 7.57 -9.01 -10.23
C LEU A 195 6.94 -8.64 -11.56
N LEU A 196 6.27 -7.49 -11.67
CA LEU A 196 5.63 -7.04 -12.90
C LEU A 196 6.63 -6.94 -14.06
N THR A 197 7.85 -6.47 -13.80
CA THR A 197 8.95 -6.43 -14.77
C THR A 197 9.33 -7.83 -15.25
N ARG A 198 9.50 -8.80 -14.32
CA ARG A 198 9.80 -10.20 -14.64
C ARG A 198 8.68 -10.89 -15.41
N LEU A 199 7.43 -10.52 -15.14
CA LEU A 199 6.28 -11.03 -15.90
C LEU A 199 6.21 -10.45 -17.32
N GLY A 200 6.90 -9.32 -17.57
CA GLY A 200 6.94 -8.63 -18.87
C GLY A 200 5.94 -7.47 -18.99
N ALA A 201 5.35 -6.99 -17.89
CA ALA A 201 4.40 -5.88 -17.90
C ALA A 201 5.14 -4.53 -17.75
N HIS A 202 6.01 -4.20 -18.73
CA HIS A 202 6.93 -3.06 -18.64
C HIS A 202 6.22 -1.70 -18.68
N GLU A 203 5.19 -1.54 -19.51
CA GLU A 203 4.41 -0.30 -19.61
C GLU A 203 3.57 -0.09 -18.34
N SER A 204 2.93 -1.16 -17.87
CA SER A 204 2.12 -1.11 -16.66
C SER A 204 2.95 -0.84 -15.40
N VAL A 205 4.18 -1.37 -15.31
CA VAL A 205 5.06 -1.10 -14.17
C VAL A 205 5.50 0.37 -14.14
N LEU A 206 5.84 0.95 -15.29
CA LEU A 206 6.18 2.38 -15.37
C LEU A 206 5.02 3.26 -14.91
N ALA A 207 3.81 3.00 -15.41
CA ALA A 207 2.61 3.74 -15.04
C ALA A 207 2.26 3.56 -13.54
N TRP A 208 2.50 2.39 -12.98
CA TRP A 208 2.25 2.08 -11.56
C TRP A 208 3.28 2.79 -10.66
N GLU A 209 4.57 2.75 -11.00
CA GLU A 209 5.65 3.43 -10.27
C GLU A 209 5.49 4.95 -10.30
N GLU A 210 5.13 5.53 -11.45
CA GLU A 210 4.85 6.97 -11.55
C GLU A 210 3.74 7.40 -10.59
N ARG A 211 2.64 6.63 -10.52
CA ARG A 211 1.55 6.90 -9.59
C ARG A 211 1.99 6.75 -8.14
N ARG A 212 2.84 5.76 -7.83
CA ARG A 212 3.41 5.51 -6.51
C ARG A 212 4.24 6.71 -6.06
N MET A 213 5.18 7.17 -6.90
CA MET A 213 6.03 8.31 -6.60
C MET A 213 5.24 9.62 -6.41
N ARG A 214 4.30 9.92 -7.30
CA ARG A 214 3.45 11.12 -7.16
C ARG A 214 2.68 11.13 -5.84
N ARG A 215 2.24 9.98 -5.38
CA ARG A 215 1.51 9.84 -4.12
C ARG A 215 2.41 9.97 -2.91
N GLU A 216 3.61 9.43 -2.96
CA GLU A 216 4.61 9.54 -1.90
C GLU A 216 5.04 11.00 -1.68
N VAL A 217 5.28 11.73 -2.76
CA VAL A 217 5.56 13.18 -2.71
C VAL A 217 4.41 13.94 -2.05
N ARG A 218 3.15 13.67 -2.44
CA ARG A 218 1.97 14.31 -1.83
C ARG A 218 1.84 13.94 -0.34
N ALA A 219 2.06 12.68 0.02
CA ALA A 219 1.98 12.24 1.41
C ALA A 219 3.07 12.90 2.28
N THR A 220 4.27 13.10 1.74
CA THR A 220 5.37 13.80 2.42
C THR A 220 5.05 15.28 2.58
N ALA A 221 4.58 15.96 1.54
CA ALA A 221 4.16 17.36 1.61
C ALA A 221 3.05 17.56 2.65
N ASN A 222 2.03 16.70 2.67
CA ASN A 222 0.97 16.78 3.67
C ASN A 222 1.48 16.55 5.11
N ARG A 223 2.43 15.62 5.31
CA ARG A 223 3.04 15.41 6.64
C ARG A 223 3.81 16.62 7.11
N LEU A 224 4.59 17.27 6.24
CA LEU A 224 5.31 18.51 6.56
C LEU A 224 4.34 19.63 6.92
N ALA A 225 3.33 19.88 6.10
CA ALA A 225 2.32 20.91 6.37
C ALA A 225 1.58 20.67 7.70
N ASN A 226 1.20 19.44 7.99
CA ASN A 226 0.55 19.10 9.27
C ASN A 226 1.50 19.25 10.47
N PHE A 227 2.79 18.94 10.29
CA PHE A 227 3.80 19.13 11.32
C PHE A 227 4.03 20.62 11.63
N ASP A 228 4.14 21.44 10.60
CA ASP A 228 4.31 22.89 10.73
C ASP A 228 3.09 23.54 11.39
N ASP A 229 1.87 23.18 10.98
CA ASP A 229 0.64 23.66 11.59
C ASP A 229 0.51 23.26 13.07
N ALA A 230 0.84 22.00 13.40
CA ALA A 230 0.83 21.52 14.78
C ALA A 230 1.88 22.23 15.64
N ASN A 231 3.07 22.53 15.10
CA ASN A 231 4.10 23.29 15.79
C ASN A 231 3.68 24.75 16.01
N LEU A 232 3.11 25.38 14.99
CA LEU A 232 2.62 26.74 15.07
C LEU A 232 1.53 26.88 16.15
N ARG A 233 0.55 25.98 16.15
CA ARG A 233 -0.52 25.96 17.17
C ARG A 233 0.03 25.75 18.58
N ARG A 234 1.01 24.84 18.74
CA ARG A 234 1.63 24.58 20.04
C ARG A 234 2.41 25.82 20.54
N SER A 235 3.15 26.47 19.64
CA SER A 235 3.87 27.70 19.94
C SER A 235 2.94 28.84 20.31
N ALA A 236 1.84 29.03 19.58
CA ALA A 236 0.85 30.05 19.87
C ALA A 236 0.17 29.83 21.25
N ARG A 237 -0.23 28.59 21.54
CA ARG A 237 -0.81 28.23 22.86
C ARG A 237 0.18 28.51 24.00
N ALA A 238 1.44 28.11 23.85
CA ALA A 238 2.48 28.37 24.84
C ALA A 238 2.72 29.88 25.06
N ALA A 239 2.64 30.67 23.99
CA ALA A 239 2.78 32.13 24.09
C ALA A 239 1.59 32.77 24.86
N VAL A 240 0.36 32.33 24.59
CA VAL A 240 -0.85 32.78 25.31
C VAL A 240 -0.81 32.39 26.79
N ALA A 241 -0.45 31.14 27.10
CA ALA A 241 -0.29 30.69 28.47
C ALA A 241 0.82 31.49 29.23
N ALA A 242 1.95 31.76 28.57
CA ALA A 242 3.00 32.57 29.12
C ALA A 242 2.55 34.03 29.37
N SER A 243 1.73 34.60 28.47
CA SER A 243 1.15 35.94 28.65
C SER A 243 0.21 35.99 29.88
N ALA A 244 -0.66 35.01 30.04
CA ALA A 244 -1.57 34.93 31.19
C ALA A 244 -0.78 34.77 32.52
N ARG A 245 0.27 33.93 32.54
CA ARG A 245 1.14 33.79 33.71
C ARG A 245 1.86 35.12 34.05
N VAL A 246 2.36 35.85 33.05
CA VAL A 246 3.01 37.14 33.24
C VAL A 246 2.01 38.17 33.74
N ALA A 247 0.80 38.24 33.24
CA ALA A 247 -0.24 39.13 33.75
C ALA A 247 -0.49 38.86 35.24
N ARG A 248 -0.67 37.60 35.61
CA ARG A 248 -0.83 37.20 37.02
C ARG A 248 0.40 37.56 37.87
N ALA A 249 1.61 37.41 37.36
CA ALA A 249 2.84 37.79 38.04
C ALA A 249 2.89 39.30 38.33
N MET A 250 2.48 40.11 37.38
CA MET A 250 2.43 41.56 37.54
C MET A 250 1.37 41.99 38.57
N GLU A 251 0.24 41.32 38.64
CA GLU A 251 -0.77 41.56 39.70
C GLU A 251 -0.22 41.25 41.10
N ILE A 252 0.44 40.07 41.28
CA ILE A 252 1.00 39.65 42.56
C ILE A 252 2.10 40.60 43.07
N LEU A 253 2.94 41.05 42.18
CA LEU A 253 4.10 41.91 42.54
C LEU A 253 3.73 43.38 42.65
N GLY A 254 2.76 43.87 41.89
CA GLY A 254 2.31 45.27 41.91
C GLY A 254 3.47 46.28 41.71
N ALA A 255 3.59 47.24 42.60
CA ALA A 255 4.61 48.28 42.53
C ALA A 255 6.06 47.84 42.86
N THR A 256 6.23 46.58 43.27
CA THR A 256 7.57 46.09 43.69
C THR A 256 8.39 45.51 42.53
N ILE A 257 7.89 45.57 41.30
CA ILE A 257 8.55 45.03 40.09
C ILE A 257 9.72 45.92 39.69
N PRO A 258 10.95 45.39 39.54
CA PRO A 258 12.06 46.15 38.96
C PRO A 258 11.76 46.57 37.50
N ASP A 259 12.12 47.82 37.14
CA ASP A 259 11.78 48.39 35.82
C ASP A 259 12.15 47.50 34.62
N HIS A 260 13.35 46.91 34.68
CA HIS A 260 13.84 46.05 33.60
C HIS A 260 13.04 44.70 33.46
N LEU A 261 12.36 44.26 34.49
CA LEU A 261 11.44 43.08 34.45
C LEU A 261 10.04 43.49 34.05
N LYS A 262 9.62 44.71 34.48
CA LYS A 262 8.34 45.31 34.15
C LYS A 262 8.19 45.47 32.64
N GLU A 263 9.20 46.08 31.99
CA GLU A 263 9.24 46.21 30.52
C GLU A 263 9.02 44.87 29.80
N ALA A 264 9.74 43.83 30.21
CA ALA A 264 9.58 42.49 29.60
C ALA A 264 8.19 41.89 29.84
N GLY A 265 7.60 42.15 31.01
CA GLY A 265 6.24 41.74 31.34
C GLY A 265 5.18 42.43 30.47
N GLU A 266 5.27 43.76 30.35
CA GLU A 266 4.39 44.60 29.53
C GLU A 266 4.44 44.18 28.04
N LEU A 267 5.66 43.96 27.50
CA LEU A 267 5.83 43.46 26.14
C LEU A 267 5.12 42.12 25.93
N ARG A 268 5.24 41.17 26.85
CA ARG A 268 4.59 39.87 26.76
C ARG A 268 3.07 40.00 26.82
N ILE A 269 2.51 40.86 27.66
CA ILE A 269 1.08 41.06 27.79
C ILE A 269 0.53 41.74 26.53
N ASN A 270 1.15 42.80 26.05
CA ASN A 270 0.73 43.56 24.88
C ASN A 270 0.84 42.75 23.57
N HIS A 271 1.77 41.80 23.52
CA HIS A 271 2.06 40.96 22.38
C HIS A 271 1.93 39.47 22.75
N GLY A 272 0.77 39.09 23.27
CA GLY A 272 0.52 37.77 23.86
C GLY A 272 0.76 36.55 22.96
N GLN A 273 0.74 36.70 21.63
CA GLN A 273 1.02 35.63 20.66
C GLN A 273 2.43 35.72 20.04
N ALA A 274 3.17 36.79 20.29
CA ALA A 274 4.49 36.99 19.71
C ALA A 274 5.50 35.96 20.22
N SER A 275 6.40 35.52 19.35
CA SER A 275 7.54 34.70 19.73
C SER A 275 8.51 35.50 20.64
N LEU A 276 9.38 34.82 21.37
CA LEU A 276 10.38 35.47 22.19
C LEU A 276 11.38 36.30 21.37
N GLU A 277 11.62 35.94 20.13
CA GLU A 277 12.46 36.66 19.19
C GLU A 277 11.82 37.97 18.76
N GLU A 278 10.54 37.94 18.41
CA GLU A 278 9.74 39.14 18.10
C GLU A 278 9.66 40.08 19.30
N LEU A 279 9.42 39.55 20.51
CA LEU A 279 9.41 40.36 21.72
C LEU A 279 10.77 41.04 21.97
N GLY A 280 11.86 40.31 21.73
CA GLY A 280 13.21 40.89 21.86
C GLY A 280 13.44 42.04 20.87
N SER A 281 12.91 41.92 19.65
CA SER A 281 12.99 42.97 18.63
C SER A 281 12.14 44.21 18.97
N LEU A 282 11.05 44.05 19.70
CA LEU A 282 10.15 45.13 20.13
C LEU A 282 10.64 45.88 21.38
N ALA A 283 11.62 45.35 22.10
CA ALA A 283 12.18 46.01 23.28
C ALA A 283 13.03 47.23 22.92
N VAL A 284 13.10 48.20 23.82
CA VAL A 284 13.90 49.42 23.61
C VAL A 284 14.92 49.59 24.77
N PRO A 285 16.22 49.36 24.53
CA PRO A 285 16.85 48.93 23.27
C PRO A 285 16.52 47.45 22.93
N PRO A 286 16.65 47.01 21.65
CA PRO A 286 16.39 45.64 21.27
C PRO A 286 17.20 44.62 22.06
N MET A 287 16.59 43.50 22.40
CA MET A 287 17.16 42.42 23.20
C MET A 287 17.20 41.09 22.45
N THR A 288 18.15 40.24 22.82
CA THR A 288 18.17 38.86 22.30
C THR A 288 17.00 38.02 22.87
N LYS A 289 16.61 36.97 22.14
CA LYS A 289 15.63 35.97 22.60
C LYS A 289 15.91 35.47 24.02
N ASP A 290 17.18 35.18 24.33
CA ASP A 290 17.59 34.65 25.63
C ASP A 290 17.51 35.71 26.74
N ALA A 291 17.80 36.97 26.42
CA ALA A 291 17.68 38.08 27.37
C ALA A 291 16.22 38.30 27.76
N ILE A 292 15.28 38.39 26.81
CA ILE A 292 13.85 38.57 27.10
C ILE A 292 13.28 37.37 27.86
N ALA A 293 13.65 36.13 27.46
CA ALA A 293 13.25 34.90 28.14
C ALA A 293 13.76 34.86 29.59
N GLY A 294 14.99 35.28 29.80
CA GLY A 294 15.59 35.39 31.16
C GLY A 294 14.91 36.41 32.06
N ARG A 295 14.49 37.56 31.51
CA ARG A 295 13.71 38.57 32.24
C ARG A 295 12.34 38.06 32.62
N ILE A 296 11.59 37.46 31.69
CA ILE A 296 10.27 36.86 31.95
C ILE A 296 10.37 35.76 33.00
N ARG A 297 11.35 34.85 32.89
CA ARG A 297 11.55 33.80 33.89
C ARG A 297 11.79 34.32 35.29
N ARG A 298 12.62 35.39 35.43
CA ARG A 298 12.89 36.05 36.73
C ARG A 298 11.66 36.73 37.30
N LEU A 299 10.86 37.38 36.45
CA LEU A 299 9.59 37.99 36.84
C LEU A 299 8.62 36.95 37.43
N LEU A 300 8.43 35.80 36.74
CA LEU A 300 7.60 34.71 37.21
C LEU A 300 8.11 34.12 38.54
N ALA A 301 9.41 33.86 38.64
CA ALA A 301 10.01 33.32 39.87
C ALA A 301 9.85 34.26 41.09
N MET A 302 9.97 35.57 40.89
CA MET A 302 9.72 36.57 41.93
C MET A 302 8.25 36.55 42.37
N ALA A 303 7.33 36.47 41.43
CA ALA A 303 5.90 36.43 41.70
C ALA A 303 5.51 35.16 42.46
N ASP A 304 6.01 34.00 42.04
CA ASP A 304 5.71 32.70 42.66
C ASP A 304 6.25 32.68 44.12
N LYS A 305 7.46 33.23 44.36
CA LYS A 305 7.99 33.37 45.70
C LYS A 305 7.11 34.30 46.56
N ARG A 306 6.67 35.42 46.00
CA ARG A 306 5.80 36.37 46.73
C ARG A 306 4.43 35.80 47.00
N ALA A 307 3.86 35.02 46.05
CA ALA A 307 2.60 34.28 46.25
C ALA A 307 2.70 33.31 47.41
N SER A 308 3.81 32.57 47.54
CA SER A 308 4.07 31.64 48.63
C SER A 308 4.16 32.36 49.95
N GLU A 309 4.82 33.55 50.02
CA GLU A 309 4.92 34.38 51.25
C GLU A 309 3.53 34.91 51.70
N LEU A 310 2.65 35.20 50.74
CA LEU A 310 1.31 35.73 51.01
C LEU A 310 0.24 34.63 51.18
N GLY A 311 0.57 33.34 50.98
CA GLY A 311 -0.37 32.24 51.04
C GLY A 311 -1.44 32.28 49.94
N ILE A 312 -1.17 32.85 48.79
CA ILE A 312 -2.07 32.96 47.64
C ILE A 312 -1.62 32.04 46.49
N PRO A 313 -2.52 31.69 45.55
CA PRO A 313 -2.17 30.89 44.37
C PRO A 313 -1.04 31.56 43.55
N ASP A 314 -0.11 30.73 43.09
CA ASP A 314 1.03 31.15 42.25
C ASP A 314 0.59 31.49 40.80
N THR A 315 1.57 31.80 39.95
CA THR A 315 1.31 32.21 38.55
C THR A 315 0.77 31.06 37.69
N GLU A 316 0.91 29.79 38.09
CA GLU A 316 0.47 28.63 37.34
C GLU A 316 -0.92 28.20 37.76
N SER A 317 -1.22 28.19 39.06
CA SER A 317 -2.49 27.82 39.65
C SER A 317 -3.67 28.73 39.25
N GLY A 318 -3.39 29.92 38.74
CA GLY A 318 -4.39 30.88 38.26
C GLY A 318 -4.78 30.74 36.80
N LEU A 319 -4.21 29.75 36.07
CA LEU A 319 -4.53 29.52 34.65
C LEU A 319 -5.78 28.68 34.53
N SER A 320 -6.63 29.00 33.53
CA SER A 320 -7.75 28.13 33.17
C SER A 320 -7.24 26.79 32.63
N PRO A 321 -7.91 25.65 32.90
CA PRO A 321 -7.51 24.35 32.41
C PRO A 321 -7.37 24.27 30.87
N ASP A 322 -8.11 25.11 30.14
CA ASP A 322 -8.08 25.18 28.67
C ASP A 322 -6.76 25.75 28.10
N LEU A 323 -5.96 26.42 28.93
CA LEU A 323 -4.65 26.98 28.53
C LEU A 323 -3.50 26.01 28.87
N LEU A 324 -3.74 24.98 29.67
CA LEU A 324 -2.75 23.99 30.10
C LEU A 324 -2.77 22.70 29.22
N ASN A 325 -3.84 22.46 28.45
CA ASN A 325 -4.02 21.35 27.51
C ASN A 325 -3.94 21.87 26.07
#